data_95ec086ba13e8d7908adb2a65299b6a4
#
_entry.id   95ec086ba13e8d7908adb2a65299b6a4
#
_cell.length_a   1.000
_cell.length_b   1.000
_cell.length_c   1.000
_cell.angle_alpha   90.00
_cell.angle_beta   90.00
_cell.angle_gamma   90.00
#
_symmetry.space_group_name_H-M   'P 1'
#
loop_
_entity.id
_entity.type
_entity.pdbx_description
1 polymer ?
#
loop_
_entity_poly.entity_id
_entity_poly.type
_entity_poly.pdbx_seq_one_letter_code
_entity_poly.pdbx_strand_id
1 'polypeptide(L)'
;GHSKIEPWFSARMPAATVTIAEALKPHGYVTGHVGKWHIAMGHHGYPQPKDQGFDYSRSNRGAHQAMRPPRLTGFATNKEDDPYRLDENGFPFHQNHEDAMTFLQENAAKPFFLYYATWLVHAPIHPRSKPLLDKYVTKLGLELTDEHRTMWKKEGQTNPFYCAMVEELDYYFGILHRTLETTDDPRWPGHKLIENTYVIFTSDNGGAEGRREHV
;
A
#
# COMPACT_ATOMS: atom_id res chain seq x y z
N GLY A 1 16.94 -3.44 24.43
CA GLY A 1 17.92 -4.45 24.12
C GLY A 1 17.81 -4.78 22.66
N HIS A 2 18.86 -4.57 21.86
CA HIS A 2 18.90 -5.10 20.51
C HIS A 2 18.77 -6.61 20.64
N SER A 3 17.69 -7.18 20.10
CA SER A 3 17.71 -8.59 19.78
C SER A 3 18.86 -8.79 18.82
N LYS A 4 19.91 -9.45 19.27
CA LYS A 4 20.97 -9.90 18.36
C LYS A 4 20.28 -10.85 17.39
N ILE A 5 20.00 -10.36 16.19
CA ILE A 5 19.56 -11.22 15.11
C ILE A 5 20.72 -12.15 14.87
N GLU A 6 20.50 -13.43 15.13
CA GLU A 6 21.49 -14.46 14.90
C GLU A 6 21.97 -14.38 13.44
N PRO A 7 23.26 -14.56 13.14
CA PRO A 7 23.83 -14.31 11.81
C PRO A 7 23.20 -15.11 10.66
N TRP A 8 22.52 -16.22 10.97
CA TRP A 8 21.78 -17.05 10.00
C TRP A 8 20.34 -16.61 9.77
N PHE A 9 19.84 -15.65 10.52
CA PHE A 9 18.57 -15.01 10.20
C PHE A 9 18.79 -14.09 9.00
N SER A 10 18.72 -14.67 7.83
CA SER A 10 18.65 -13.85 6.63
C SER A 10 17.31 -13.13 6.64
N ALA A 11 17.31 -11.81 6.45
CA ALA A 11 16.09 -11.02 6.29
C ALA A 11 15.42 -11.34 4.94
N ARG A 12 15.16 -12.62 4.70
CA ARG A 12 14.56 -13.14 3.47
C ARG A 12 13.80 -14.43 3.72
N MET A 13 12.75 -14.62 2.98
CA MET A 13 12.07 -15.90 2.88
C MET A 13 12.95 -16.87 2.09
N PRO A 14 13.11 -18.13 2.52
CA PRO A 14 13.77 -19.15 1.71
C PRO A 14 13.04 -19.34 0.38
N ALA A 15 13.77 -19.45 -0.72
CA ALA A 15 13.20 -19.62 -2.04
C ALA A 15 12.37 -20.92 -2.20
N ALA A 16 12.64 -21.92 -1.37
CA ALA A 16 11.89 -23.18 -1.35
C ALA A 16 10.55 -23.08 -0.57
N THR A 17 10.25 -21.95 0.05
CA THR A 17 8.98 -21.76 0.76
C THR A 17 7.86 -21.57 -0.26
N VAL A 18 6.86 -22.44 -0.19
CA VAL A 18 5.68 -22.32 -1.07
C VAL A 18 4.81 -21.17 -0.60
N THR A 19 4.55 -20.22 -1.48
CA THR A 19 3.67 -19.08 -1.25
C THR A 19 2.23 -19.39 -1.61
N ILE A 20 1.30 -18.51 -1.16
CA ILE A 20 -0.10 -18.59 -1.60
C ILE A 20 -0.22 -18.48 -3.12
N ALA A 21 0.59 -17.61 -3.74
CA ALA A 21 0.58 -17.47 -5.20
C ALA A 21 0.96 -18.77 -5.90
N GLU A 22 2.03 -19.44 -5.46
CA GLU A 22 2.45 -20.74 -6.01
C GLU A 22 1.40 -21.81 -5.77
N ALA A 23 0.76 -21.83 -4.61
CA ALA A 23 -0.28 -22.80 -4.29
C ALA A 23 -1.55 -22.62 -5.15
N LEU A 24 -1.88 -21.40 -5.54
CA LEU A 24 -3.07 -21.10 -6.35
C LEU A 24 -2.86 -21.31 -7.87
N LYS A 25 -1.63 -21.24 -8.36
CA LYS A 25 -1.35 -21.40 -9.82
C LYS A 25 -1.85 -22.71 -10.41
N PRO A 26 -1.65 -23.89 -9.77
CA PRO A 26 -2.17 -25.17 -10.30
C PRO A 26 -3.70 -25.20 -10.42
N HIS A 27 -4.39 -24.29 -9.73
CA HIS A 27 -5.84 -24.14 -9.77
C HIS A 27 -6.33 -23.09 -10.79
N GLY A 28 -5.43 -22.62 -11.68
CA GLY A 28 -5.77 -21.69 -12.76
C GLY A 28 -5.87 -20.23 -12.36
N TYR A 29 -5.42 -19.86 -11.18
CA TYR A 29 -5.39 -18.46 -10.75
C TYR A 29 -4.29 -17.68 -11.46
N VAL A 30 -4.64 -16.48 -11.91
CA VAL A 30 -3.66 -15.44 -12.26
C VAL A 30 -3.30 -14.69 -10.99
N THR A 31 -2.01 -14.52 -10.74
CA THR A 31 -1.51 -14.01 -9.46
C THR A 31 -0.82 -12.65 -9.64
N GLY A 32 -1.26 -11.65 -8.89
CA GLY A 32 -0.74 -10.29 -8.89
C GLY A 32 -0.18 -9.86 -7.55
N HIS A 33 0.98 -9.21 -7.59
CA HIS A 33 1.57 -8.52 -6.45
C HIS A 33 1.76 -7.05 -6.79
N VAL A 34 1.26 -6.18 -5.93
CA VAL A 34 1.41 -4.73 -6.06
C VAL A 34 1.85 -4.13 -4.73
N GLY A 35 2.94 -3.38 -4.76
CA GLY A 35 3.41 -2.64 -3.60
C GLY A 35 4.55 -3.32 -2.83
N LYS A 36 4.50 -3.27 -1.50
CA LYS A 36 5.58 -3.73 -0.62
C LYS A 36 5.79 -5.25 -0.71
N TRP A 37 7.00 -5.66 -1.03
CA TRP A 37 7.40 -7.08 -0.96
C TRP A 37 8.08 -7.41 0.37
N HIS A 38 9.08 -6.74 0.75
CA HIS A 38 9.84 -6.73 2.03
C HIS A 38 10.09 -8.09 2.73
N ILE A 39 9.79 -9.21 2.10
CA ILE A 39 10.18 -10.57 2.52
C ILE A 39 11.45 -11.05 1.82
N ALA A 40 12.00 -10.20 0.97
CA ALA A 40 13.35 -10.24 0.49
C ALA A 40 13.83 -8.81 0.28
N MET A 41 14.95 -8.46 0.88
CA MET A 41 15.58 -7.15 0.60
C MET A 41 15.93 -7.09 -0.89
N GLY A 42 15.83 -5.90 -1.49
CA GLY A 42 16.01 -5.69 -2.93
C GLY A 42 17.43 -5.94 -3.46
N HIS A 43 18.10 -6.97 -2.95
CA HIS A 43 19.43 -7.37 -3.35
C HIS A 43 19.36 -8.50 -4.38
N HIS A 44 20.31 -8.49 -5.33
CA HIS A 44 20.47 -9.56 -6.30
C HIS A 44 20.57 -10.93 -5.60
N GLY A 45 19.85 -11.91 -6.11
CA GLY A 45 19.85 -13.27 -5.62
C GLY A 45 18.83 -13.58 -4.49
N TYR A 46 17.98 -12.62 -4.11
CA TYR A 46 16.86 -12.90 -3.22
C TYR A 46 15.56 -13.08 -4.00
N PRO A 47 14.69 -14.01 -3.58
CA PRO A 47 13.46 -14.28 -4.29
C PRO A 47 12.57 -13.04 -4.35
N GLN A 48 12.22 -12.64 -5.56
CA GLN A 48 11.31 -11.56 -5.85
C GLN A 48 9.89 -12.11 -6.05
N PRO A 49 8.84 -11.30 -6.10
CA PRO A 49 7.48 -11.81 -6.27
C PRO A 49 7.33 -12.77 -7.46
N LYS A 50 7.97 -12.50 -8.59
CA LYS A 50 7.93 -13.37 -9.76
C LYS A 50 8.60 -14.74 -9.53
N ASP A 51 9.60 -14.78 -8.67
CA ASP A 51 10.28 -16.02 -8.29
C ASP A 51 9.44 -16.84 -7.30
N GLN A 52 8.39 -16.25 -6.76
CA GLN A 52 7.49 -16.78 -5.75
C GLN A 52 6.03 -16.87 -6.23
N GLY A 53 5.87 -17.14 -7.52
CA GLY A 53 4.59 -17.50 -8.11
C GLY A 53 3.70 -16.35 -8.59
N PHE A 54 4.13 -15.09 -8.50
CA PHE A 54 3.35 -13.98 -9.01
C PHE A 54 3.60 -13.75 -10.52
N ASP A 55 2.53 -13.79 -11.31
CA ASP A 55 2.57 -13.53 -12.76
C ASP A 55 2.76 -12.05 -13.06
N TYR A 56 2.07 -11.21 -12.28
CA TYR A 56 2.14 -9.75 -12.34
C TYR A 56 2.83 -9.24 -11.07
N SER A 57 3.76 -8.32 -11.22
CA SER A 57 4.41 -7.67 -10.07
C SER A 57 4.77 -6.23 -10.41
N ARG A 58 4.30 -5.30 -9.60
CA ARG A 58 4.55 -3.87 -9.73
C ARG A 58 4.89 -3.26 -8.39
N SER A 59 5.69 -2.18 -8.43
CA SER A 59 6.01 -1.33 -7.27
C SER A 59 6.60 -2.09 -6.07
N ASN A 60 7.24 -3.22 -6.31
CA ASN A 60 7.76 -4.13 -5.30
C ASN A 60 9.16 -3.77 -4.77
N ARG A 61 9.75 -2.72 -5.31
CA ARG A 61 11.08 -2.29 -4.85
C ARG A 61 11.02 -1.77 -3.44
N GLY A 62 11.93 -2.29 -2.62
CA GLY A 62 12.11 -2.04 -1.20
C GLY A 62 11.52 -0.74 -0.64
N ALA A 63 11.27 -0.72 0.62
CA ALA A 63 10.45 0.22 1.39
C ALA A 63 10.54 1.72 1.04
N HIS A 64 11.51 2.14 0.27
CA HIS A 64 11.82 3.57 0.21
C HIS A 64 11.70 4.23 -1.16
N GLN A 65 11.62 3.49 -2.27
CA GLN A 65 11.67 4.13 -3.58
C GLN A 65 10.30 4.57 -4.12
N ALA A 66 9.25 3.79 -3.86
CA ALA A 66 7.90 4.12 -4.34
C ALA A 66 7.23 5.24 -3.53
N MET A 67 7.62 5.40 -2.25
CA MET A 67 6.95 6.31 -1.32
C MET A 67 7.72 7.60 -1.04
N ARG A 68 8.95 7.73 -1.48
CA ARG A 68 9.66 8.99 -1.34
C ARG A 68 9.06 10.00 -2.30
N PRO A 69 8.39 11.05 -1.82
CA PRO A 69 8.17 12.19 -2.68
C PRO A 69 9.55 12.65 -3.19
N PRO A 70 9.67 13.12 -4.42
CA PRO A 70 10.92 13.67 -4.94
C PRO A 70 11.46 14.81 -4.08
N ARG A 71 10.58 15.37 -3.21
CA ARG A 71 10.92 16.36 -2.19
C ARG A 71 10.17 16.01 -0.92
N LEU A 72 10.89 16.01 0.22
CA LEU A 72 10.30 15.88 1.56
C LEU A 72 9.44 17.09 1.96
N THR A 73 9.40 18.12 1.14
CA THR A 73 8.70 19.38 1.36
C THR A 73 7.87 19.72 0.16
N GLY A 74 6.59 19.92 0.36
CA GLY A 74 5.63 20.32 -0.66
C GLY A 74 4.44 19.38 -0.74
N PHE A 75 3.32 19.96 -1.08
CA PHE A 75 2.08 19.22 -1.30
C PHE A 75 1.85 19.06 -2.79
N ALA A 76 1.12 18.02 -3.15
CA ALA A 76 0.64 17.84 -4.51
C ALA A 76 -0.33 18.97 -4.89
N THR A 77 -0.36 19.26 -6.16
CA THR A 77 -1.23 20.26 -6.75
C THR A 77 -2.21 19.58 -7.73
N ASN A 78 -3.14 20.36 -8.28
CA ASN A 78 -4.03 19.88 -9.34
C ASN A 78 -3.45 20.12 -10.75
N LYS A 79 -2.19 20.53 -10.85
CA LYS A 79 -1.53 20.76 -12.15
C LYS A 79 -1.29 19.44 -12.86
N GLU A 80 -1.45 19.45 -14.17
CA GLU A 80 -1.33 18.25 -15.01
C GLU A 80 0.06 17.62 -15.00
N ASP A 81 1.09 18.45 -14.83
CA ASP A 81 2.50 18.04 -14.76
C ASP A 81 2.97 17.58 -13.38
N ASP A 82 2.11 17.66 -12.37
CA ASP A 82 2.43 17.16 -11.03
C ASP A 82 2.32 15.63 -11.01
N PRO A 83 3.41 14.88 -10.76
CA PRO A 83 3.39 13.42 -10.74
C PRO A 83 2.51 12.84 -9.62
N TYR A 84 2.13 13.68 -8.66
CA TYR A 84 1.23 13.33 -7.55
C TYR A 84 -0.05 14.14 -7.58
N ARG A 85 -0.44 14.54 -8.78
CA ARG A 85 -1.62 15.39 -9.00
C ARG A 85 -2.79 14.95 -8.14
N LEU A 86 -3.43 15.93 -7.50
CA LEU A 86 -4.67 15.71 -6.77
C LEU A 86 -5.81 15.45 -7.77
N ASP A 87 -6.65 14.49 -7.44
CA ASP A 87 -7.91 14.29 -8.12
C ASP A 87 -8.96 15.37 -7.72
N GLU A 88 -10.16 15.26 -8.25
CA GLU A 88 -11.26 16.17 -7.94
C GLU A 88 -11.70 16.16 -6.47
N ASN A 89 -11.39 15.08 -5.74
CA ASN A 89 -11.70 14.91 -4.33
C ASN A 89 -10.53 15.33 -3.41
N GLY A 90 -9.42 15.77 -3.99
CA GLY A 90 -8.24 16.22 -3.27
C GLY A 90 -7.31 15.11 -2.80
N PHE A 91 -7.44 13.89 -3.35
CA PHE A 91 -6.52 12.78 -3.07
C PHE A 91 -5.38 12.73 -4.06
N PRO A 92 -4.14 12.49 -3.60
CA PRO A 92 -2.98 12.48 -4.47
C PRO A 92 -2.91 11.19 -5.28
N PHE A 93 -2.41 11.26 -6.50
CA PHE A 93 -2.18 10.09 -7.34
C PHE A 93 -1.27 9.05 -6.66
N HIS A 94 -1.68 7.79 -6.73
CA HIS A 94 -0.96 6.65 -6.21
C HIS A 94 -0.74 5.56 -7.26
N GLN A 95 0.49 5.38 -7.70
CA GLN A 95 0.85 4.38 -8.70
C GLN A 95 0.46 2.95 -8.29
N ASN A 96 0.60 2.60 -7.00
CA ASN A 96 0.20 1.26 -6.53
C ASN A 96 -1.29 1.00 -6.71
N HIS A 97 -2.12 2.03 -6.56
CA HIS A 97 -3.55 1.91 -6.80
C HIS A 97 -3.83 1.65 -8.28
N GLU A 98 -3.22 2.43 -9.17
CA GLU A 98 -3.38 2.25 -10.62
C GLU A 98 -2.91 0.87 -11.07
N ASP A 99 -1.79 0.40 -10.55
CA ASP A 99 -1.27 -0.93 -10.84
C ASP A 99 -2.23 -2.05 -10.36
N ALA A 100 -2.87 -1.87 -9.20
CA ALA A 100 -3.87 -2.81 -8.69
C ALA A 100 -5.14 -2.80 -9.54
N MET A 101 -5.63 -1.62 -9.92
CA MET A 101 -6.80 -1.47 -10.80
C MET A 101 -6.54 -2.06 -12.18
N THR A 102 -5.37 -1.82 -12.75
CA THR A 102 -4.95 -2.42 -14.03
C THR A 102 -4.99 -3.94 -13.96
N PHE A 103 -4.42 -4.52 -12.90
CA PHE A 103 -4.44 -5.97 -12.70
C PHE A 103 -5.87 -6.53 -12.66
N LEU A 104 -6.78 -5.89 -11.91
CA LEU A 104 -8.18 -6.31 -11.82
C LEU A 104 -8.88 -6.25 -13.18
N GLN A 105 -8.71 -5.14 -13.91
CA GLN A 105 -9.33 -4.95 -15.23
C GLN A 105 -8.87 -5.99 -16.25
N GLU A 106 -7.57 -6.29 -16.26
CA GLU A 106 -6.98 -7.25 -17.21
C GLU A 106 -7.33 -8.72 -16.90
N ASN A 107 -7.70 -9.02 -15.64
CA ASN A 107 -7.84 -10.40 -15.17
C ASN A 107 -9.23 -10.74 -14.60
N ALA A 108 -10.22 -9.85 -14.69
CA ALA A 108 -11.58 -10.06 -14.18
C ALA A 108 -12.25 -11.34 -14.75
N ALA A 109 -11.90 -11.73 -15.99
CA ALA A 109 -12.44 -12.91 -16.65
C ALA A 109 -11.78 -14.25 -16.22
N LYS A 110 -10.86 -14.22 -15.25
CA LYS A 110 -10.14 -15.40 -14.77
C LYS A 110 -10.24 -15.49 -13.25
N PRO A 111 -10.08 -16.67 -12.64
CA PRO A 111 -9.74 -16.74 -11.23
C PRO A 111 -8.49 -15.91 -10.98
N PHE A 112 -8.52 -15.00 -10.01
CA PHE A 112 -7.37 -14.16 -9.72
C PHE A 112 -7.07 -14.09 -8.21
N PHE A 113 -5.81 -13.87 -7.90
CA PHE A 113 -5.33 -13.55 -6.58
C PHE A 113 -4.51 -12.26 -6.66
N LEU A 114 -5.00 -11.19 -6.07
CA LEU A 114 -4.28 -9.93 -5.96
C LEU A 114 -3.79 -9.72 -4.53
N TYR A 115 -2.48 -9.69 -4.34
CA TYR A 115 -1.83 -9.25 -3.11
C TYR A 115 -1.47 -7.77 -3.25
N TYR A 116 -2.37 -6.91 -2.76
CA TYR A 116 -2.18 -5.46 -2.76
C TYR A 116 -1.55 -5.01 -1.44
N ALA A 117 -0.23 -4.98 -1.39
CA ALA A 117 0.56 -4.57 -0.23
C ALA A 117 0.92 -3.08 -0.34
N THR A 118 -0.04 -2.21 -0.11
CA THR A 118 0.19 -0.77 -0.20
C THR A 118 1.29 -0.29 0.75
N TRP A 119 1.99 0.78 0.34
CA TRP A 119 2.96 1.47 1.20
C TRP A 119 2.33 2.43 2.20
N LEU A 120 1.06 2.81 2.02
CA LEU A 120 0.32 3.57 3.00
C LEU A 120 0.09 2.68 4.24
N VAL A 121 0.40 3.14 5.40
CA VAL A 121 0.82 4.48 5.84
C VAL A 121 2.26 4.47 6.40
N HIS A 122 3.18 3.85 5.70
CA HIS A 122 4.57 3.71 6.12
C HIS A 122 5.30 5.07 6.11
N ALA A 123 6.31 5.22 6.95
CA ALA A 123 7.19 6.39 6.92
C ALA A 123 7.92 6.53 5.56
N PRO A 124 8.19 7.76 5.09
CA PRO A 124 8.00 9.03 5.77
C PRO A 124 6.52 9.41 5.88
N ILE A 125 6.10 9.84 7.07
CA ILE A 125 4.72 10.24 7.34
C ILE A 125 4.53 11.65 6.74
N HIS A 126 4.02 11.68 5.52
CA HIS A 126 3.79 12.90 4.77
C HIS A 126 2.62 12.71 3.81
N PRO A 127 1.41 13.15 4.18
CA PRO A 127 0.31 13.21 3.23
C PRO A 127 0.68 14.22 2.14
N ARG A 128 0.50 13.84 0.90
CA ARG A 128 0.76 14.75 -0.22
C ARG A 128 -0.36 15.77 -0.42
N SER A 129 -1.50 15.49 0.17
CA SER A 129 -2.68 16.35 0.11
C SER A 129 -2.68 17.34 1.26
N LYS A 130 -2.55 18.65 0.94
CA LYS A 130 -2.76 19.71 1.93
C LYS A 130 -4.21 19.79 2.40
N PRO A 131 -5.24 19.67 1.54
CA PRO A 131 -6.63 19.65 1.98
C PRO A 131 -6.92 18.57 3.04
N LEU A 132 -6.41 17.37 2.86
CA LEU A 132 -6.56 16.30 3.86
C LEU A 132 -5.84 16.63 5.17
N LEU A 133 -4.63 17.16 5.09
CA LEU A 133 -3.90 17.58 6.28
C LEU A 133 -4.68 18.66 7.04
N ASP A 134 -5.15 19.70 6.36
CA ASP A 134 -5.91 20.81 6.96
C ASP A 134 -7.21 20.31 7.61
N LYS A 135 -7.88 19.34 6.98
CA LYS A 135 -9.05 18.66 7.55
C LYS A 135 -8.75 18.07 8.93
N TYR A 136 -7.64 17.36 9.07
CA TYR A 136 -7.27 16.71 10.33
C TYR A 136 -6.68 17.68 11.34
N VAL A 137 -5.96 18.70 10.91
CA VAL A 137 -5.53 19.81 11.79
C VAL A 137 -6.76 20.46 12.43
N THR A 138 -7.76 20.78 11.63
CA THR A 138 -9.02 21.37 12.11
C THR A 138 -9.79 20.41 13.01
N LYS A 139 -9.94 19.15 12.59
CA LYS A 139 -10.67 18.12 13.36
C LYS A 139 -10.06 17.85 14.74
N LEU A 140 -8.74 17.95 14.85
CA LEU A 140 -8.00 17.73 16.10
C LEU A 140 -7.82 19.01 16.92
N GLY A 141 -8.28 20.16 16.42
CA GLY A 141 -8.14 21.46 17.10
C GLY A 141 -6.68 21.90 17.26
N LEU A 142 -5.82 21.61 16.30
CA LEU A 142 -4.39 21.88 16.35
C LEU A 142 -4.04 23.13 15.53
N GLU A 143 -2.97 23.81 15.94
CA GLU A 143 -2.24 24.73 15.09
C GLU A 143 -1.04 24.01 14.49
N LEU A 144 -0.93 24.05 13.16
CA LEU A 144 0.13 23.33 12.45
C LEU A 144 1.46 24.09 12.59
N THR A 145 2.42 23.49 13.25
CA THR A 145 3.79 23.98 13.40
C THR A 145 4.77 23.02 12.74
N ASP A 146 6.03 23.43 12.54
CA ASP A 146 7.08 22.55 12.01
C ASP A 146 7.32 21.31 12.89
N GLU A 147 7.09 21.41 14.20
CA GLU A 147 7.16 20.29 15.12
C GLU A 147 6.17 19.17 14.78
N HIS A 148 5.01 19.50 14.20
CA HIS A 148 4.00 18.52 13.84
C HIS A 148 4.48 17.52 12.78
N ARG A 149 5.47 17.86 11.97
CA ARG A 149 6.11 16.94 11.02
C ARG A 149 6.81 15.75 11.68
N THR A 150 7.11 15.88 12.97
CA THR A 150 7.73 14.82 13.77
C THR A 150 6.78 14.24 14.81
N MET A 151 5.49 14.58 14.77
CA MET A 151 4.49 14.09 15.74
C MET A 151 4.30 12.58 15.76
N TRP A 152 4.68 11.89 14.70
CA TRP A 152 4.73 10.43 14.69
C TRP A 152 5.67 9.85 15.77
N LYS A 153 6.49 10.69 16.40
CA LYS A 153 7.34 10.35 17.55
C LYS A 153 6.63 10.58 18.90
N LYS A 154 5.46 11.22 18.91
CA LYS A 154 4.67 11.46 20.13
C LYS A 154 3.74 10.29 20.39
N GLU A 155 3.45 10.04 21.65
CA GLU A 155 2.47 9.03 22.04
C GLU A 155 1.06 9.41 21.54
N GLY A 156 0.28 8.38 21.20
CA GLY A 156 -1.09 8.53 20.76
C GLY A 156 -1.25 8.68 19.24
N GLN A 157 -2.47 8.43 18.77
CA GLN A 157 -2.81 8.42 17.35
C GLN A 157 -3.48 9.72 16.90
N THR A 158 -3.00 10.83 17.41
CA THR A 158 -3.53 12.18 17.11
C THR A 158 -2.66 12.95 16.13
N ASN A 159 -1.82 12.25 15.37
CA ASN A 159 -0.97 12.88 14.38
C ASN A 159 -1.78 13.20 13.11
N PRO A 160 -2.00 14.50 12.76
CA PRO A 160 -2.81 14.87 11.61
C PRO A 160 -2.24 14.40 10.27
N PHE A 161 -0.90 14.28 10.15
CA PHE A 161 -0.25 13.74 8.96
C PHE A 161 -0.57 12.26 8.78
N TYR A 162 -0.52 11.50 9.87
CA TYR A 162 -0.84 10.07 9.85
C TYR A 162 -2.33 9.85 9.54
N CYS A 163 -3.21 10.62 10.18
CA CYS A 163 -4.65 10.55 9.95
C CYS A 163 -5.02 10.82 8.48
N ALA A 164 -4.37 11.82 7.87
CA ALA A 164 -4.57 12.12 6.45
C ALA A 164 -4.14 10.94 5.55
N MET A 165 -3.02 10.29 5.86
CA MET A 165 -2.55 9.11 5.10
C MET A 165 -3.45 7.88 5.32
N VAL A 166 -4.07 7.73 6.48
CA VAL A 166 -5.06 6.68 6.72
C VAL A 166 -6.30 6.91 5.87
N GLU A 167 -6.75 8.16 5.74
CA GLU A 167 -7.87 8.49 4.84
C GLU A 167 -7.52 8.27 3.37
N GLU A 168 -6.29 8.55 2.96
CA GLU A 168 -5.81 8.20 1.62
C GLU A 168 -5.90 6.68 1.37
N LEU A 169 -5.50 5.87 2.34
CA LEU A 169 -5.60 4.41 2.27
C LEU A 169 -7.07 3.96 2.13
N ASP A 170 -7.94 4.50 2.97
CA ASP A 170 -9.38 4.19 2.96
C ASP A 170 -10.03 4.57 1.62
N TYR A 171 -9.68 5.73 1.08
CA TYR A 171 -10.16 6.20 -0.22
C TYR A 171 -9.80 5.23 -1.34
N TYR A 172 -8.54 4.82 -1.45
CA TYR A 172 -8.11 3.91 -2.51
C TYR A 172 -8.66 2.51 -2.34
N PHE A 173 -8.77 2.02 -1.11
CA PHE A 173 -9.45 0.78 -0.84
C PHE A 173 -10.93 0.86 -1.23
N GLY A 174 -11.58 1.98 -0.92
CA GLY A 174 -12.97 2.25 -1.29
C GLY A 174 -13.22 2.22 -2.80
N ILE A 175 -12.30 2.77 -3.62
CA ILE A 175 -12.38 2.71 -5.08
C ILE A 175 -12.26 1.25 -5.58
N LEU A 176 -11.26 0.52 -5.07
CA LEU A 176 -11.05 -0.89 -5.43
C LEU A 176 -12.28 -1.74 -5.07
N HIS A 177 -12.78 -1.58 -3.85
CA HIS A 177 -13.97 -2.31 -3.37
C HIS A 177 -15.20 -1.99 -4.23
N ARG A 178 -15.45 -0.71 -4.49
CA ARG A 178 -16.55 -0.27 -5.36
C ARG A 178 -16.43 -0.82 -6.78
N THR A 179 -15.22 -0.93 -7.30
CA THR A 179 -14.99 -1.55 -8.61
C THR A 179 -15.42 -3.01 -8.61
N LEU A 180 -15.14 -3.76 -7.56
CA LEU A 180 -15.65 -5.13 -7.42
C LEU A 180 -17.17 -5.19 -7.32
N GLU A 181 -17.80 -4.23 -6.63
CA GLU A 181 -19.27 -4.14 -6.47
C GLU A 181 -19.99 -3.76 -7.75
N THR A 182 -19.37 -2.99 -8.62
CA THR A 182 -20.03 -2.44 -9.83
C THR A 182 -19.70 -3.19 -11.10
N THR A 183 -18.58 -3.90 -11.16
CA THR A 183 -18.15 -4.65 -12.34
C THR A 183 -18.89 -6.00 -12.42
N ASP A 184 -19.50 -6.28 -13.58
CA ASP A 184 -20.11 -7.58 -13.84
C ASP A 184 -19.03 -8.68 -13.85
N ASP A 185 -19.33 -9.83 -13.25
CA ASP A 185 -18.43 -10.99 -13.30
C ASP A 185 -18.59 -11.71 -14.65
N PRO A 186 -17.58 -11.66 -15.53
CA PRO A 186 -17.64 -12.35 -16.83
C PRO A 186 -17.73 -13.87 -16.71
N ARG A 187 -17.38 -14.43 -15.54
CA ARG A 187 -17.41 -15.87 -15.25
C ARG A 187 -18.76 -16.32 -14.67
N TRP A 188 -19.55 -15.37 -14.16
CA TRP A 188 -20.83 -15.65 -13.53
C TRP A 188 -21.88 -14.61 -13.96
N PRO A 189 -22.47 -14.75 -15.16
CA PRO A 189 -23.38 -13.78 -15.73
C PRO A 189 -24.55 -13.43 -14.79
N GLY A 190 -24.83 -12.14 -14.66
CA GLY A 190 -25.88 -11.62 -13.77
C GLY A 190 -25.42 -11.31 -12.35
N HIS A 191 -24.16 -11.57 -12.02
CA HIS A 191 -23.56 -11.27 -10.74
C HIS A 191 -22.42 -10.26 -10.85
N LYS A 192 -22.03 -9.65 -9.74
CA LYS A 192 -20.88 -8.74 -9.64
C LYS A 192 -19.62 -9.46 -9.17
N LEU A 193 -18.46 -8.92 -9.50
CA LEU A 193 -17.19 -9.51 -9.09
C LEU A 193 -17.09 -9.73 -7.56
N ILE A 194 -17.66 -8.81 -6.76
CA ILE A 194 -17.65 -8.91 -5.30
C ILE A 194 -18.36 -10.16 -4.78
N GLU A 195 -19.38 -10.65 -5.48
CA GLU A 195 -20.15 -11.83 -5.07
C GLU A 195 -19.35 -13.14 -5.20
N ASN A 196 -18.24 -13.10 -5.95
CA ASN A 196 -17.35 -14.22 -6.21
C ASN A 196 -15.90 -13.90 -5.82
N THR A 197 -15.70 -12.95 -4.92
CA THR A 197 -14.36 -12.50 -4.48
C THR A 197 -14.29 -12.43 -2.96
N TYR A 198 -13.33 -13.13 -2.39
CA TYR A 198 -12.97 -12.91 -0.99
C TYR A 198 -12.06 -11.70 -0.86
N VAL A 199 -12.48 -10.71 -0.08
CA VAL A 199 -11.68 -9.54 0.25
C VAL A 199 -11.14 -9.71 1.66
N ILE A 200 -9.81 -9.77 1.80
CA ILE A 200 -9.13 -9.93 3.09
C ILE A 200 -8.34 -8.66 3.35
N PHE A 201 -8.70 -7.92 4.39
CA PHE A 201 -7.99 -6.73 4.83
C PHE A 201 -7.22 -7.02 6.11
N THR A 202 -5.91 -6.76 6.11
CA THR A 202 -5.05 -6.99 7.28
C THR A 202 -3.91 -5.97 7.32
N SER A 203 -3.32 -5.81 8.50
CA SER A 203 -2.08 -5.05 8.68
C SER A 203 -0.90 -6.01 8.76
N ASP A 204 0.27 -5.58 8.26
CA ASP A 204 1.51 -6.36 8.34
C ASP A 204 2.09 -6.39 9.76
N ASN A 205 2.02 -5.26 10.47
CA ASN A 205 2.64 -5.13 11.81
C ASN A 205 1.99 -4.05 12.70
N GLY A 206 0.85 -3.50 12.28
CA GLY A 206 0.15 -2.44 13.01
C GLY A 206 0.72 -1.04 12.76
N GLY A 207 0.06 -0.04 13.34
CA GLY A 207 0.47 1.35 13.26
C GLY A 207 1.73 1.64 14.08
N ALA A 208 2.51 2.64 13.66
CA ALA A 208 3.65 3.11 14.43
C ALA A 208 3.15 3.84 15.70
N GLU A 209 3.45 3.30 16.86
CA GLU A 209 3.25 4.00 18.14
C GLU A 209 4.41 4.93 18.48
N GLY A 210 4.10 6.02 19.18
CA GLY A 210 4.93 7.24 19.26
C GLY A 210 6.20 7.18 20.05
N ARG A 211 6.69 6.06 20.55
CA ARG A 211 8.02 5.96 21.14
C ARG A 211 8.88 4.95 20.42
N ARG A 212 9.76 5.45 19.57
CA ARG A 212 10.95 4.70 19.19
C ARG A 212 12.09 5.04 20.11
N GLU A 213 12.10 4.47 21.29
CA GLU A 213 13.35 4.35 22.05
C GLU A 213 14.18 3.14 21.58
N HIS A 214 13.66 2.33 20.66
CA HIS A 214 14.30 1.09 20.24
C HIS A 214 14.04 0.78 18.75
N VAL A 215 14.79 1.43 17.87
CA VAL A 215 15.23 0.82 16.62
C VAL A 215 16.68 1.21 16.37
#